data_d281edcb4458afd5df6902c42c0f3298
#
_entry.id   d281edcb4458afd5df6902c42c0f3298
#
_cell.length_a   1.000
_cell.length_b   1.000
_cell.length_c   1.000
_cell.angle_alpha   90.00
_cell.angle_beta   90.00
_cell.angle_gamma   90.00
#
_symmetry.space_group_name_H-M   'P 1'
#
loop_
_entity.id
_entity.type
_entity.pdbx_description
1 polymer ?
#
loop_
_entity_poly.entity_id
_entity_poly.type
_entity_poly.pdbx_seq_one_letter_code
_entity_poly.pdbx_strand_id
1 'polypeptide(L)'
;MDQLYDSLEALNIDIGTEEDLLPELPDDEPAAEEIADVEEEELVDPNSLVSNFSIDDPVRMYLKEIGKVPLLNPDEEIVLAQAMAAGAEAKARLDELQEQREAGETPAVTPEEEAELRKAFKKGESAKQKLAEANLRLVVSIAKRYVGRGMLFLDLIQEGNLGLIKAVEKFDYTKGYKFSTYATWWIRQAITRAIADQARTIRIPVHM
;
A
#
# COMPACT_ATOMS: atom_id res chain seq x y z
N MET A 1 7.79 28.90 -17.03
CA MET A 1 7.31 27.50 -17.00
C MET A 1 6.02 27.36 -17.80
N ASP A 2 5.13 28.34 -17.74
CA ASP A 2 3.82 28.33 -18.38
C ASP A 2 3.86 28.13 -19.92
N GLN A 3 4.82 28.73 -20.62
CA GLN A 3 4.97 28.57 -22.08
C GLN A 3 5.29 27.15 -22.55
N LEU A 4 5.88 26.32 -21.69
CA LEU A 4 6.14 24.90 -21.99
C LEU A 4 4.86 24.07 -21.87
N TYR A 5 4.06 24.35 -20.85
CA TYR A 5 2.77 23.72 -20.64
C TYR A 5 1.81 24.03 -21.78
N ASP A 6 1.68 25.31 -22.16
CA ASP A 6 0.84 25.75 -23.28
C ASP A 6 1.26 25.07 -24.60
N SER A 7 2.57 24.85 -24.81
CA SER A 7 3.09 24.20 -26.02
C SER A 7 2.78 22.70 -26.05
N LEU A 8 2.76 22.04 -24.91
CA LEU A 8 2.47 20.61 -24.80
C LEU A 8 0.95 20.36 -24.93
N GLU A 9 0.14 21.24 -24.36
CA GLU A 9 -1.32 21.23 -24.51
C GLU A 9 -1.75 21.47 -25.96
N ALA A 10 -1.07 22.39 -26.68
CA ALA A 10 -1.29 22.62 -28.11
C ALA A 10 -0.92 21.41 -28.99
N LEU A 11 -0.05 20.54 -28.53
CA LEU A 11 0.33 19.27 -29.17
C LEU A 11 -0.57 18.09 -28.74
N ASN A 12 -1.61 18.35 -27.96
CA ASN A 12 -2.52 17.35 -27.40
C ASN A 12 -1.78 16.29 -26.54
N ILE A 13 -0.71 16.72 -25.84
CA ILE A 13 0.04 15.91 -24.89
C ILE A 13 -0.54 16.23 -23.51
N ASP A 14 -1.26 15.30 -22.95
CA ASP A 14 -1.79 15.39 -21.59
C ASP A 14 -0.65 15.30 -20.58
N ILE A 15 -0.52 16.30 -19.72
CA ILE A 15 0.48 16.34 -18.66
C ILE A 15 -0.23 15.93 -17.38
N GLY A 16 -0.24 14.63 -17.12
CA GLY A 16 -0.72 14.10 -15.84
C GLY A 16 0.27 14.38 -14.70
N THR A 17 -0.23 14.55 -13.51
CA THR A 17 0.59 14.55 -12.29
C THR A 17 1.06 13.11 -11.99
N GLU A 18 2.07 12.94 -11.11
CA GLU A 18 2.51 11.59 -10.70
C GLU A 18 1.34 10.75 -10.12
N GLU A 19 0.34 11.39 -9.56
CA GLU A 19 -0.88 10.75 -9.05
C GLU A 19 -1.78 10.21 -10.19
N ASP A 20 -1.83 10.89 -11.33
CA ASP A 20 -2.58 10.45 -12.52
C ASP A 20 -1.92 9.26 -13.24
N LEU A 21 -0.63 9.02 -13.00
CA LEU A 21 0.12 7.91 -13.60
C LEU A 21 -0.03 6.59 -12.82
N LEU A 22 -0.42 6.65 -11.56
CA LEU A 22 -0.71 5.45 -10.78
C LEU A 22 -2.09 4.93 -11.19
N PRO A 23 -2.21 3.65 -11.59
CA PRO A 23 -3.51 3.07 -11.85
C PRO A 23 -4.33 3.14 -10.55
N GLU A 24 -5.37 3.96 -10.55
CA GLU A 24 -6.29 4.04 -9.42
C GLU A 24 -6.86 2.64 -9.15
N LEU A 25 -6.43 2.04 -8.05
CA LEU A 25 -7.13 0.88 -7.51
C LEU A 25 -8.55 1.33 -7.15
N PRO A 26 -9.58 0.53 -7.43
CA PRO A 26 -10.93 0.89 -7.05
C PRO A 26 -10.94 1.26 -5.57
N ASP A 27 -11.55 2.39 -5.27
CA ASP A 27 -11.62 2.93 -3.92
C ASP A 27 -12.70 2.21 -3.08
N ASP A 28 -13.47 1.36 -3.75
CA ASP A 28 -14.53 0.58 -3.13
C ASP A 28 -13.93 -0.49 -2.21
N GLU A 29 -14.25 -0.38 -0.93
CA GLU A 29 -13.93 -1.43 0.04
C GLU A 29 -14.64 -2.73 -0.36
N PRO A 30 -13.96 -3.89 -0.24
CA PRO A 30 -14.58 -5.17 -0.50
C PRO A 30 -15.77 -5.40 0.44
N ALA A 31 -16.83 -6.01 -0.08
CA ALA A 31 -17.95 -6.44 0.76
C ALA A 31 -17.49 -7.48 1.78
N ALA A 32 -18.12 -7.51 2.96
CA ALA A 32 -17.76 -8.46 4.01
C ALA A 32 -17.83 -9.92 3.55
N GLU A 33 -18.71 -10.23 2.60
CA GLU A 33 -18.85 -11.55 1.97
C GLU A 33 -17.63 -11.89 1.11
N GLU A 34 -17.08 -10.94 0.36
CA GLU A 34 -15.88 -11.12 -0.47
C GLU A 34 -14.62 -11.36 0.36
N ILE A 35 -14.54 -10.72 1.55
CA ILE A 35 -13.44 -10.95 2.49
C ILE A 35 -13.57 -12.33 3.13
N ALA A 36 -14.80 -12.78 3.45
CA ALA A 36 -15.03 -14.08 4.07
C ALA A 36 -14.70 -15.26 3.14
N ASP A 37 -14.85 -15.09 1.82
CA ASP A 37 -14.52 -16.09 0.81
C ASP A 37 -13.01 -16.18 0.50
N VAL A 38 -12.20 -15.29 1.08
CA VAL A 38 -10.74 -15.32 0.91
C VAL A 38 -10.14 -16.46 1.71
N GLU A 39 -9.65 -17.49 1.02
CA GLU A 39 -8.87 -18.57 1.65
C GLU A 39 -7.61 -18.00 2.31
N GLU A 40 -7.29 -18.46 3.52
CA GLU A 40 -6.05 -18.10 4.19
C GLU A 40 -4.86 -18.55 3.34
N GLU A 41 -4.02 -17.58 2.95
CA GLU A 41 -2.83 -17.84 2.15
C GLU A 41 -1.74 -18.46 3.02
N GLU A 42 -1.22 -19.61 2.61
CA GLU A 42 -0.04 -20.17 3.22
C GLU A 42 1.19 -19.31 2.88
N LEU A 43 1.83 -18.75 3.92
CA LEU A 43 3.01 -17.92 3.75
C LEU A 43 4.18 -18.77 3.24
N VAL A 44 4.64 -18.46 2.04
CA VAL A 44 5.84 -19.09 1.50
C VAL A 44 7.07 -18.53 2.23
N ASP A 45 7.97 -19.41 2.68
CA ASP A 45 9.26 -18.98 3.21
C ASP A 45 10.09 -18.37 2.07
N PRO A 46 10.43 -17.06 2.13
CA PRO A 46 11.25 -16.42 1.10
C PRO A 46 12.57 -17.13 0.88
N ASN A 47 13.19 -17.69 1.93
CA ASN A 47 14.44 -18.40 1.83
C ASN A 47 14.35 -19.67 0.97
N SER A 48 13.19 -20.32 0.94
CA SER A 48 12.96 -21.49 0.07
C SER A 48 12.96 -21.13 -1.41
N LEU A 49 12.61 -19.89 -1.75
CA LEU A 49 12.60 -19.37 -3.12
C LEU A 49 13.98 -18.87 -3.56
N VAL A 50 14.81 -18.42 -2.64
CA VAL A 50 16.14 -17.85 -2.91
C VAL A 50 17.03 -18.81 -3.69
N SER A 51 16.91 -20.12 -3.45
CA SER A 51 17.71 -21.16 -4.15
C SER A 51 17.42 -21.25 -5.65
N ASN A 52 16.29 -20.75 -6.12
CA ASN A 52 15.87 -20.82 -7.52
C ASN A 52 16.43 -19.68 -8.40
N PHE A 53 17.09 -18.70 -7.78
CA PHE A 53 17.60 -17.50 -8.43
C PHE A 53 19.13 -17.42 -8.35
N SER A 54 19.76 -16.80 -9.35
CA SER A 54 21.20 -16.57 -9.36
C SER A 54 21.62 -15.61 -8.23
N ILE A 55 22.92 -15.57 -7.91
CA ILE A 55 23.43 -14.76 -6.79
C ILE A 55 23.20 -13.26 -7.03
N ASP A 56 23.33 -12.83 -8.28
CA ASP A 56 23.20 -11.42 -8.70
C ASP A 56 21.77 -11.04 -9.11
N ASP A 57 20.79 -11.93 -8.90
CA ASP A 57 19.40 -11.67 -9.24
C ASP A 57 18.77 -10.69 -8.23
N PRO A 58 18.20 -9.56 -8.68
CA PRO A 58 17.52 -8.61 -7.81
C PRO A 58 16.34 -9.23 -7.04
N VAL A 59 15.67 -10.24 -7.61
CA VAL A 59 14.63 -11.02 -6.90
C VAL A 59 15.21 -11.66 -5.64
N ARG A 60 16.38 -12.28 -5.76
CA ARG A 60 17.05 -12.93 -4.64
C ARG A 60 17.42 -11.95 -3.54
N MET A 61 17.93 -10.78 -3.90
CA MET A 61 18.26 -9.72 -2.94
C MET A 61 17.01 -9.28 -2.18
N TYR A 62 15.92 -9.03 -2.88
CA TYR A 62 14.63 -8.64 -2.28
C TYR A 62 14.10 -9.71 -1.33
N LEU A 63 14.04 -10.97 -1.76
CA LEU A 63 13.57 -12.09 -0.92
C LEU A 63 14.38 -12.25 0.37
N LYS A 64 15.70 -12.06 0.29
CA LYS A 64 16.59 -12.12 1.45
C LYS A 64 16.34 -10.95 2.42
N GLU A 65 16.02 -9.79 1.91
CA GLU A 65 15.75 -8.60 2.73
C GLU A 65 14.44 -8.74 3.49
N ILE A 66 13.36 -9.09 2.83
CA ILE A 66 12.04 -9.30 3.49
C ILE A 66 12.06 -10.47 4.47
N GLY A 67 12.95 -11.46 4.23
CA GLY A 67 13.12 -12.60 5.13
C GLY A 67 13.68 -12.24 6.52
N LYS A 68 14.30 -11.07 6.67
CA LYS A 68 14.86 -10.61 7.96
C LYS A 68 13.77 -10.05 8.90
N VAL A 69 12.65 -9.63 8.36
CA VAL A 69 11.56 -9.03 9.14
C VAL A 69 10.76 -10.14 9.83
N PRO A 70 10.59 -10.10 11.17
CA PRO A 70 9.79 -11.08 11.89
C PRO A 70 8.31 -10.95 11.54
N LEU A 71 7.60 -12.07 11.64
CA LEU A 71 6.14 -12.08 11.50
C LEU A 71 5.50 -11.47 12.75
N LEU A 72 4.36 -10.80 12.56
CA LEU A 72 3.57 -10.24 13.65
C LEU A 72 2.60 -11.27 14.20
N ASN A 73 2.34 -11.15 15.50
CA ASN A 73 1.24 -11.85 16.15
C ASN A 73 -0.08 -11.05 16.00
N PRO A 74 -1.26 -11.68 16.09
CA PRO A 74 -2.55 -10.99 16.00
C PRO A 74 -2.70 -9.81 16.99
N ASP A 75 -2.19 -9.96 18.20
CA ASP A 75 -2.22 -8.89 19.21
C ASP A 75 -1.35 -7.70 18.81
N GLU A 76 -0.21 -7.96 18.17
CA GLU A 76 0.69 -6.91 17.66
C GLU A 76 0.04 -6.18 16.46
N GLU A 77 -0.68 -6.88 15.59
CA GLU A 77 -1.45 -6.26 14.50
C GLU A 77 -2.48 -5.27 15.04
N ILE A 78 -3.22 -5.65 16.09
CA ILE A 78 -4.20 -4.77 16.74
C ILE A 78 -3.53 -3.54 17.35
N VAL A 79 -2.41 -3.71 18.05
CA VAL A 79 -1.67 -2.59 18.66
C VAL A 79 -1.15 -1.62 17.60
N LEU A 80 -0.65 -2.13 16.48
CA LEU A 80 -0.21 -1.31 15.36
C LEU A 80 -1.39 -0.58 14.72
N ALA A 81 -2.52 -1.26 14.48
CA ALA A 81 -3.72 -0.65 13.92
C ALA A 81 -4.29 0.46 14.82
N GLN A 82 -4.30 0.27 16.14
CA GLN A 82 -4.68 1.31 17.10
C GLN A 82 -3.74 2.53 17.03
N ALA A 83 -2.43 2.29 16.91
CA ALA A 83 -1.46 3.37 16.79
C ALA A 83 -1.63 4.13 15.45
N MET A 84 -2.01 3.45 14.38
CA MET A 84 -2.32 4.04 13.08
C MET A 84 -3.57 4.92 13.16
N ALA A 85 -4.64 4.44 13.77
CA ALA A 85 -5.88 5.19 13.97
C ALA A 85 -5.64 6.47 14.78
N ALA A 86 -4.94 6.37 15.92
CA ALA A 86 -4.55 7.53 16.72
C ALA A 86 -3.64 8.51 15.95
N GLY A 87 -2.77 8.00 15.08
CA GLY A 87 -1.93 8.81 14.19
C GLY A 87 -2.73 9.56 13.13
N ALA A 88 -3.75 8.93 12.55
CA ALA A 88 -4.65 9.54 11.58
C ALA A 88 -5.49 10.66 12.21
N GLU A 89 -6.05 10.44 13.40
CA GLU A 89 -6.75 11.46 14.17
C GLU A 89 -5.85 12.65 14.51
N ALA A 90 -4.61 12.36 14.93
CA ALA A 90 -3.63 13.39 15.23
C ALA A 90 -3.26 14.21 14.00
N LYS A 91 -3.14 13.57 12.82
CA LYS A 91 -2.89 14.24 11.55
C LYS A 91 -4.05 15.17 11.19
N ALA A 92 -5.27 14.67 11.19
CA ALA A 92 -6.46 15.47 10.88
C ALA A 92 -6.52 16.72 11.78
N ARG A 93 -6.21 16.58 13.07
CA ARG A 93 -6.18 17.72 14.00
C ARG A 93 -5.06 18.70 13.70
N LEU A 94 -3.87 18.23 13.30
CA LEU A 94 -2.77 19.10 12.90
C LEU A 94 -3.09 19.87 11.61
N ASP A 95 -3.73 19.22 10.65
CA ASP A 95 -4.15 19.82 9.39
C ASP A 95 -5.20 20.92 9.65
N GLU A 96 -6.21 20.68 10.51
CA GLU A 96 -7.18 21.69 10.95
C GLU A 96 -6.49 22.92 11.60
N LEU A 97 -5.50 22.67 12.46
CA LEU A 97 -4.75 23.74 13.12
C LEU A 97 -3.93 24.57 12.13
N GLN A 98 -3.42 23.93 11.09
CA GLN A 98 -2.69 24.61 10.04
C GLN A 98 -3.64 25.48 9.20
N GLU A 99 -4.80 24.96 8.80
CA GLU A 99 -5.83 25.70 8.07
C GLU A 99 -6.30 26.94 8.85
N GLN A 100 -6.54 26.81 10.15
CA GLN A 100 -6.92 27.93 11.02
C GLN A 100 -5.83 29.02 11.05
N ARG A 101 -4.54 28.64 11.09
CA ARG A 101 -3.41 29.59 11.04
C ARG A 101 -3.33 30.30 9.68
N GLU A 102 -3.58 29.58 8.59
CA GLU A 102 -3.59 30.16 7.23
C GLU A 102 -4.78 31.12 7.03
N ALA A 103 -5.91 30.85 7.69
CA ALA A 103 -7.08 31.75 7.74
C ALA A 103 -6.86 32.99 8.63
N GLY A 104 -5.71 33.10 9.31
CA GLY A 104 -5.41 34.22 10.20
C GLY A 104 -6.03 34.10 11.61
N GLU A 105 -6.55 32.93 11.95
CA GLU A 105 -7.06 32.63 13.27
C GLU A 105 -5.94 32.16 14.21
N THR A 106 -6.03 32.49 15.49
CA THR A 106 -5.12 31.97 16.52
C THR A 106 -5.73 30.72 17.13
N PRO A 107 -5.25 29.50 16.78
CA PRO A 107 -5.80 28.28 17.36
C PRO A 107 -5.53 28.22 18.85
N ALA A 108 -6.54 27.86 19.64
CA ALA A 108 -6.47 27.73 21.10
C ALA A 108 -5.81 26.38 21.50
N VAL A 109 -4.60 26.13 21.02
CA VAL A 109 -3.84 24.90 21.31
C VAL A 109 -2.52 25.27 21.97
N THR A 110 -2.16 24.55 23.02
CA THR A 110 -0.87 24.76 23.68
C THR A 110 0.28 24.14 22.88
N PRO A 111 1.51 24.70 22.97
CA PRO A 111 2.66 24.08 22.30
C PRO A 111 2.93 22.63 22.74
N GLU A 112 2.54 22.27 23.95
CA GLU A 112 2.67 20.93 24.51
C GLU A 112 1.70 19.94 23.82
N GLU A 113 0.43 20.33 23.66
CA GLU A 113 -0.58 19.54 22.95
C GLU A 113 -0.20 19.34 21.47
N GLU A 114 0.31 20.37 20.80
CA GLU A 114 0.79 20.23 19.43
C GLU A 114 1.98 19.26 19.32
N ALA A 115 2.88 19.28 20.30
CA ALA A 115 4.01 18.35 20.35
C ALA A 115 3.55 16.89 20.56
N GLU A 116 2.51 16.68 21.39
CA GLU A 116 1.90 15.37 21.59
C GLU A 116 1.22 14.85 20.31
N LEU A 117 0.46 15.69 19.61
CA LEU A 117 -0.16 15.35 18.33
C LEU A 117 0.89 14.95 17.28
N ARG A 118 1.98 15.72 17.17
CA ARG A 118 3.09 15.38 16.26
C ARG A 118 3.78 14.06 16.62
N LYS A 119 3.88 13.75 17.92
CA LYS A 119 4.43 12.47 18.39
C LYS A 119 3.50 11.31 18.07
N ALA A 120 2.18 11.48 18.26
CA ALA A 120 1.17 10.50 17.93
C ALA A 120 1.16 10.21 16.41
N PHE A 121 1.21 11.24 15.58
CA PHE A 121 1.32 11.11 14.14
C PHE A 121 2.56 10.31 13.71
N LYS A 122 3.75 10.66 14.21
CA LYS A 122 4.98 9.92 13.91
C LYS A 122 4.92 8.46 14.35
N LYS A 123 4.27 8.18 15.47
CA LYS A 123 4.06 6.82 15.96
C LYS A 123 3.13 6.04 15.03
N GLY A 124 2.07 6.69 14.52
CA GLY A 124 1.15 6.11 13.53
C GLY A 124 1.85 5.77 12.22
N GLU A 125 2.65 6.69 11.67
CA GLU A 125 3.43 6.43 10.45
C GLU A 125 4.44 5.28 10.63
N SER A 126 5.12 5.23 11.77
CA SER A 126 6.02 4.10 12.08
C SER A 126 5.27 2.77 12.22
N ALA A 127 4.04 2.80 12.76
CA ALA A 127 3.20 1.61 12.87
C ALA A 127 2.72 1.13 11.49
N LYS A 128 2.31 2.07 10.61
CA LYS A 128 1.95 1.81 9.21
C LYS A 128 3.08 1.10 8.46
N GLN A 129 4.29 1.64 8.57
CA GLN A 129 5.48 1.05 7.96
C GLN A 129 5.76 -0.36 8.49
N LYS A 130 5.74 -0.57 9.80
CA LYS A 130 5.96 -1.88 10.42
C LYS A 130 4.93 -2.92 9.99
N LEU A 131 3.66 -2.54 9.92
CA LEU A 131 2.60 -3.45 9.49
C LEU A 131 2.79 -3.86 8.02
N ALA A 132 3.16 -2.90 7.14
CA ALA A 132 3.47 -3.19 5.75
C ALA A 132 4.70 -4.12 5.61
N GLU A 133 5.82 -3.77 6.26
CA GLU A 133 7.07 -4.55 6.19
C GLU A 133 6.90 -6.00 6.63
N ALA A 134 6.16 -6.25 7.70
CA ALA A 134 5.90 -7.59 8.22
C ALA A 134 5.05 -8.45 7.27
N ASN A 135 4.28 -7.81 6.38
CA ASN A 135 3.37 -8.48 5.45
C ASN A 135 3.89 -8.56 3.99
N LEU A 136 5.12 -8.13 3.71
CA LEU A 136 5.72 -8.27 2.36
C LEU A 136 5.83 -9.73 1.92
N ARG A 137 5.99 -10.67 2.85
CA ARG A 137 6.00 -12.10 2.55
C ARG A 137 4.65 -12.60 2.01
N LEU A 138 3.55 -12.02 2.47
CA LEU A 138 2.20 -12.32 1.97
C LEU A 138 2.08 -11.91 0.50
N VAL A 139 2.60 -10.74 0.13
CA VAL A 139 2.61 -10.29 -1.28
C VAL A 139 3.34 -11.28 -2.17
N VAL A 140 4.51 -11.77 -1.75
CA VAL A 140 5.30 -12.74 -2.52
C VAL A 140 4.56 -14.07 -2.70
N SER A 141 3.89 -14.59 -1.65
CA SER A 141 3.12 -15.84 -1.75
C SER A 141 1.95 -15.72 -2.71
N ILE A 142 1.29 -14.56 -2.76
CA ILE A 142 0.21 -14.31 -3.72
C ILE A 142 0.78 -14.12 -5.13
N ALA A 143 1.78 -13.23 -5.32
CA ALA A 143 2.37 -12.92 -6.62
C ALA A 143 2.92 -14.16 -7.34
N LYS A 144 3.47 -15.13 -6.61
CA LYS A 144 3.98 -16.40 -7.16
C LYS A 144 2.95 -17.15 -8.02
N ARG A 145 1.67 -17.06 -7.68
CA ARG A 145 0.59 -17.74 -8.44
C ARG A 145 0.29 -17.10 -9.79
N TYR A 146 0.75 -15.88 -9.99
CA TYR A 146 0.51 -15.09 -11.20
C TYR A 146 1.72 -15.07 -12.15
N VAL A 147 2.81 -15.76 -11.80
CA VAL A 147 4.00 -15.90 -12.65
C VAL A 147 3.62 -16.58 -13.97
N GLY A 148 4.20 -16.09 -15.08
CA GLY A 148 3.94 -16.62 -16.42
C GLY A 148 2.71 -16.02 -17.13
N ARG A 149 2.08 -14.98 -16.56
CA ARG A 149 0.91 -14.31 -17.16
C ARG A 149 1.25 -13.01 -17.92
N GLY A 150 2.50 -12.86 -18.37
CA GLY A 150 2.93 -11.73 -19.21
C GLY A 150 3.63 -10.60 -18.46
N MET A 151 3.78 -10.69 -17.12
CA MET A 151 4.53 -9.76 -16.31
C MET A 151 5.70 -10.45 -15.61
N LEU A 152 6.78 -9.71 -15.36
CA LEU A 152 7.92 -10.18 -14.59
C LEU A 152 7.55 -10.36 -13.10
N PHE A 153 8.21 -11.30 -12.43
CA PHE A 153 7.88 -11.60 -11.03
C PHE A 153 8.07 -10.40 -10.08
N LEU A 154 9.13 -9.61 -10.28
CA LEU A 154 9.33 -8.38 -9.49
C LEU A 154 8.23 -7.35 -9.73
N ASP A 155 7.77 -7.20 -10.97
CA ASP A 155 6.70 -6.26 -11.28
C ASP A 155 5.37 -6.69 -10.62
N LEU A 156 5.07 -8.00 -10.64
CA LEU A 156 3.93 -8.55 -9.90
C LEU A 156 4.01 -8.27 -8.40
N ILE A 157 5.21 -8.39 -7.82
CA ILE A 157 5.45 -8.07 -6.41
C ILE A 157 5.21 -6.58 -6.16
N GLN A 158 5.71 -5.69 -7.02
CA GLN A 158 5.53 -4.24 -6.83
C GLN A 158 4.06 -3.83 -6.93
N GLU A 159 3.33 -4.34 -7.91
CA GLU A 159 1.88 -4.11 -8.00
C GLU A 159 1.13 -4.67 -6.77
N GLY A 160 1.54 -5.84 -6.29
CA GLY A 160 1.03 -6.40 -5.05
C GLY A 160 1.36 -5.54 -3.82
N ASN A 161 2.54 -4.91 -3.78
CA ASN A 161 2.92 -4.00 -2.70
C ASN A 161 2.04 -2.73 -2.70
N LEU A 162 1.65 -2.20 -3.87
CA LEU A 162 0.68 -1.10 -3.94
C LEU A 162 -0.68 -1.51 -3.35
N GLY A 163 -1.14 -2.73 -3.65
CA GLY A 163 -2.33 -3.29 -3.01
C GLY A 163 -2.18 -3.43 -1.50
N LEU A 164 -1.02 -3.88 -1.00
CA LEU A 164 -0.74 -3.98 0.43
C LEU A 164 -0.78 -2.60 1.12
N ILE A 165 -0.19 -1.57 0.51
CA ILE A 165 -0.22 -0.19 1.05
C ILE A 165 -1.66 0.30 1.19
N LYS A 166 -2.49 0.13 0.17
CA LYS A 166 -3.93 0.45 0.22
C LYS A 166 -4.66 -0.33 1.32
N ALA A 167 -4.35 -1.63 1.48
CA ALA A 167 -4.91 -2.44 2.55
C ALA A 167 -4.53 -1.90 3.94
N VAL A 168 -3.28 -1.51 4.14
CA VAL A 168 -2.81 -0.91 5.41
C VAL A 168 -3.54 0.39 5.70
N GLU A 169 -3.76 1.23 4.70
CA GLU A 169 -4.44 2.52 4.85
C GLU A 169 -5.91 2.39 5.25
N LYS A 170 -6.59 1.38 4.69
CA LYS A 170 -8.03 1.16 4.89
C LYS A 170 -8.36 0.11 5.96
N PHE A 171 -7.34 -0.45 6.62
CA PHE A 171 -7.56 -1.51 7.60
C PHE A 171 -8.25 -1.02 8.86
N ASP A 172 -9.39 -1.62 9.16
CA ASP A 172 -10.17 -1.38 10.37
C ASP A 172 -10.18 -2.63 11.26
N TYR A 173 -9.42 -2.57 12.35
CA TYR A 173 -9.32 -3.66 13.33
C TYR A 173 -10.62 -3.93 14.07
N THR A 174 -11.59 -2.99 14.07
CA THR A 174 -12.88 -3.16 14.77
C THR A 174 -13.79 -4.13 14.06
N LYS A 175 -13.58 -4.38 12.77
CA LYS A 175 -14.33 -5.34 11.95
C LYS A 175 -14.03 -6.81 12.30
N GLY A 176 -12.99 -7.08 13.10
CA GLY A 176 -12.67 -8.42 13.63
C GLY A 176 -11.99 -9.37 12.65
N TYR A 177 -11.64 -8.93 11.45
CA TYR A 177 -10.87 -9.73 10.48
C TYR A 177 -9.37 -9.72 10.81
N LYS A 178 -8.66 -10.81 10.49
CA LYS A 178 -7.19 -10.79 10.45
C LYS A 178 -6.72 -9.86 9.34
N PHE A 179 -5.65 -9.12 9.59
CA PHE A 179 -5.08 -8.25 8.57
C PHE A 179 -4.75 -9.00 7.27
N SER A 180 -4.17 -10.21 7.38
CA SER A 180 -3.81 -11.04 6.23
C SER A 180 -5.00 -11.35 5.31
N THR A 181 -6.18 -11.65 5.87
CA THR A 181 -7.39 -11.94 5.10
C THR A 181 -7.84 -10.71 4.30
N TYR A 182 -7.87 -9.54 4.96
CA TYR A 182 -8.23 -8.28 4.32
C TYR A 182 -7.21 -7.86 3.24
N ALA A 183 -5.92 -7.94 3.56
CA ALA A 183 -4.84 -7.55 2.64
C ALA A 183 -4.78 -8.46 1.41
N THR A 184 -5.10 -9.75 1.54
CA THR A 184 -5.10 -10.69 0.41
C THR A 184 -6.03 -10.24 -0.72
N TRP A 185 -7.20 -9.68 -0.39
CA TRP A 185 -8.13 -9.17 -1.39
C TRP A 185 -7.50 -8.00 -2.18
N TRP A 186 -6.95 -7.01 -1.49
CA TRP A 186 -6.32 -5.84 -2.11
C TRP A 186 -5.11 -6.20 -2.97
N ILE A 187 -4.25 -7.09 -2.46
CA ILE A 187 -3.07 -7.56 -3.18
C ILE A 187 -3.47 -8.29 -4.46
N ARG A 188 -4.46 -9.19 -4.35
CA ARG A 188 -4.97 -9.96 -5.49
C ARG A 188 -5.61 -9.04 -6.53
N GLN A 189 -6.40 -8.07 -6.11
CA GLN A 189 -7.02 -7.08 -6.97
C GLN A 189 -5.99 -6.25 -7.73
N ALA A 190 -4.97 -5.73 -7.02
CA ALA A 190 -3.89 -4.95 -7.63
C ALA A 190 -3.14 -5.75 -8.70
N ILE A 191 -2.70 -6.97 -8.38
CA ILE A 191 -1.99 -7.84 -9.31
C ILE A 191 -2.84 -8.19 -10.53
N THR A 192 -4.10 -8.56 -10.33
CA THR A 192 -4.99 -8.96 -11.42
C THR A 192 -5.25 -7.79 -12.38
N ARG A 193 -5.46 -6.60 -11.82
CA ARG A 193 -5.65 -5.37 -12.61
C ARG A 193 -4.39 -5.02 -13.39
N ALA A 194 -3.21 -5.07 -12.76
CA ALA A 194 -1.94 -4.80 -13.43
C ALA A 194 -1.69 -5.78 -14.59
N ILE A 195 -1.99 -7.06 -14.42
CA ILE A 195 -1.90 -8.05 -15.50
C ILE A 195 -2.85 -7.69 -16.66
N ALA A 196 -4.08 -7.30 -16.37
CA ALA A 196 -5.04 -6.91 -17.41
C ALA A 196 -4.57 -5.67 -18.19
N ASP A 197 -3.99 -4.69 -17.52
CA ASP A 197 -3.57 -3.41 -18.10
C ASP A 197 -2.19 -3.46 -18.78
N GLN A 198 -1.24 -4.23 -18.23
CA GLN A 198 0.19 -4.11 -18.59
C GLN A 198 0.79 -5.35 -19.24
N ALA A 199 0.14 -6.52 -19.14
CA ALA A 199 0.70 -7.78 -19.68
C ALA A 199 0.79 -7.82 -21.21
N ARG A 200 0.14 -6.91 -21.91
CA ARG A 200 0.10 -6.88 -23.38
C ARG A 200 0.97 -5.75 -23.93
N THR A 201 1.76 -6.05 -24.96
CA THR A 201 2.58 -5.04 -25.68
C THR A 201 1.72 -3.90 -26.25
N ILE A 202 0.51 -4.21 -26.72
CA ILE A 202 -0.50 -3.21 -27.13
C ILE A 202 -1.55 -3.20 -26.03
N ARG A 203 -1.58 -2.13 -25.25
CA ARG A 203 -2.52 -1.96 -24.14
C ARG A 203 -3.97 -1.98 -24.64
N ILE A 204 -4.78 -2.82 -24.05
CA ILE A 204 -6.23 -2.84 -24.26
C ILE A 204 -6.87 -2.40 -22.93
N PRO A 205 -7.77 -1.40 -22.95
CA PRO A 205 -8.47 -0.97 -21.73
C PRO A 205 -9.22 -2.14 -21.06
N VAL A 206 -9.23 -2.17 -19.72
CA VAL A 206 -9.81 -3.28 -18.93
C VAL A 206 -11.31 -3.46 -19.18
N HIS A 207 -12.00 -2.39 -19.61
CA HIS A 207 -13.45 -2.39 -19.87
C HIS A 207 -13.83 -2.86 -21.28
N MET A 208 -12.86 -3.27 -22.13
CA MET A 208 -13.08 -3.94 -23.42
C MET A 208 -12.85 -5.43 -23.28
#